data_e6bee9ddec6722c76ac2fb551a791df0
#
_entry.id   e6bee9ddec6722c76ac2fb551a791df0
#
_cell.length_a   1.000
_cell.length_b   1.000
_cell.length_c   1.000
_cell.angle_alpha   90.00
_cell.angle_beta   90.00
_cell.angle_gamma   90.00
#
_symmetry.space_group_name_H-M   'P 1'
#
loop_
_entity.id
_entity.type
_entity.pdbx_description
1 polymer ?
#
loop_
_entity_poly.entity_id
_entity_poly.type
_entity_poly.pdbx_seq_one_letter_code
_entity_poly.pdbx_strand_id
1 'polypeptide(L)'
;MIRDCNGRVVATLSEQAPLPFASEIVEAMAAARAIGFAQEIGIRPYILEGDAEVVINTLRSDEESLSSFGHIISLAKSTLNTNSCISFSYVCRVGNKAAHNLARHVRGLSVWLENAPPHLYSVLFADSSY
;
A
#
# COMPACT_ATOMS: atom_id res chain seq x y z
N MET A 1 3.06 1.72 -3.65
CA MET A 1 4.14 2.69 -3.95
C MET A 1 4.99 2.89 -2.72
N ILE A 2 6.30 2.91 -2.88
CA ILE A 2 7.25 3.16 -1.79
C ILE A 2 7.97 4.47 -2.09
N ARG A 3 8.01 5.37 -1.12
CA ARG A 3 8.69 6.66 -1.20
C ARG A 3 9.66 6.83 -0.02
N ASP A 4 10.70 7.60 -0.22
CA ASP A 4 11.60 8.00 0.86
C ASP A 4 11.01 9.16 1.68
N CYS A 5 11.72 9.60 2.73
CA CYS A 5 11.30 10.72 3.58
C CYS A 5 11.23 12.07 2.85
N ASN A 6 11.81 12.16 1.66
CA ASN A 6 11.75 13.35 0.81
C ASN A 6 10.66 13.25 -0.26
N GLY A 7 9.84 12.19 -0.23
CA GLY A 7 8.78 11.95 -1.18
C GLY A 7 9.23 11.38 -2.52
N ARG A 8 10.50 11.02 -2.67
CA ARG A 8 11.00 10.41 -3.92
C ARG A 8 10.54 8.97 -4.02
N VAL A 9 10.08 8.57 -5.19
CA VAL A 9 9.67 7.19 -5.44
C VAL A 9 10.89 6.28 -5.46
N VAL A 10 10.85 5.27 -4.60
CA VAL A 10 11.84 4.20 -4.51
C VAL A 10 11.42 3.01 -5.36
N ALA A 11 10.14 2.64 -5.27
CA ALA A 11 9.59 1.52 -6.02
C ALA A 11 8.07 1.65 -6.16
N THR A 12 7.53 1.09 -7.22
CA THR A 12 6.08 0.96 -7.41
C THR A 12 5.73 -0.46 -7.78
N LEU A 13 4.61 -0.92 -7.28
CA LEU A 13 3.98 -2.18 -7.66
C LEU A 13 2.50 -1.90 -7.93
N SER A 14 2.02 -2.41 -9.04
CA SER A 14 0.60 -2.46 -9.33
C SER A 14 0.23 -3.85 -9.80
N GLU A 15 -0.83 -4.37 -9.26
CA GLU A 15 -1.33 -5.71 -9.57
C GLU A 15 -2.85 -5.67 -9.66
N GLN A 16 -3.40 -6.31 -10.68
CA GLN A 16 -4.84 -6.35 -10.88
C GLN A 16 -5.43 -7.55 -10.12
N ALA A 17 -6.50 -7.29 -9.34
CA ALA A 17 -7.26 -8.36 -8.71
C ALA A 17 -7.96 -9.22 -9.78
N PRO A 18 -7.90 -10.56 -9.70
CA PRO A 18 -8.42 -11.44 -10.75
C PRO A 18 -9.95 -11.49 -10.81
N LEU A 19 -10.64 -11.11 -9.73
CA LEU A 19 -12.11 -11.16 -9.62
C LEU A 19 -12.65 -9.87 -9.01
N PRO A 20 -13.92 -9.49 -9.30
CA PRO A 20 -14.53 -8.35 -8.64
C PRO A 20 -14.83 -8.71 -7.17
N PHE A 21 -14.11 -8.07 -6.26
CA PHE A 21 -14.32 -8.16 -4.82
C PHE A 21 -14.92 -6.86 -4.28
N ALA A 22 -15.48 -6.92 -3.07
CA ALA A 22 -15.84 -5.72 -2.33
C ALA A 22 -14.60 -4.84 -2.12
N SER A 23 -14.78 -3.50 -2.08
CA SER A 23 -13.66 -2.56 -2.02
C SER A 23 -12.76 -2.79 -0.79
N GLU A 24 -13.32 -3.12 0.37
CA GLU A 24 -12.57 -3.41 1.59
C GLU A 24 -11.67 -4.65 1.45
N ILE A 25 -12.14 -5.67 0.72
CA ILE A 25 -11.33 -6.87 0.44
C ILE A 25 -10.16 -6.50 -0.47
N VAL A 26 -10.40 -5.71 -1.51
CA VAL A 26 -9.35 -5.24 -2.43
C VAL A 26 -8.31 -4.39 -1.69
N GLU A 27 -8.75 -3.50 -0.82
CA GLU A 27 -7.87 -2.67 -0.01
C GLU A 27 -7.04 -3.51 0.97
N ALA A 28 -7.64 -4.52 1.58
CA ALA A 28 -6.92 -5.46 2.45
C ALA A 28 -5.87 -6.28 1.68
N MET A 29 -6.22 -6.73 0.48
CA MET A 29 -5.29 -7.42 -0.42
C MET A 29 -4.13 -6.50 -0.83
N ALA A 30 -4.42 -5.23 -1.14
CA ALA A 30 -3.41 -4.24 -1.48
C ALA A 30 -2.46 -3.99 -0.30
N ALA A 31 -2.98 -3.87 0.90
CA ALA A 31 -2.16 -3.71 2.11
C ALA A 31 -1.25 -4.94 2.34
N ALA A 32 -1.79 -6.13 2.23
CA ALA A 32 -1.02 -7.38 2.37
C ALA A 32 0.08 -7.46 1.30
N ARG A 33 -0.24 -7.11 0.07
CA ARG A 33 0.73 -7.11 -1.04
C ARG A 33 1.81 -6.04 -0.85
N ALA A 34 1.46 -4.87 -0.33
CA ALA A 34 2.42 -3.82 -0.02
C ALA A 34 3.44 -4.27 1.04
N ILE A 35 2.98 -4.93 2.09
CA ILE A 35 3.84 -5.51 3.13
C ILE A 35 4.81 -6.53 2.51
N GLY A 36 4.29 -7.45 1.72
CA GLY A 36 5.12 -8.45 1.03
C GLY A 36 6.14 -7.82 0.09
N PHE A 37 5.74 -6.82 -0.68
CA PHE A 37 6.62 -6.12 -1.61
C PHE A 37 7.77 -5.40 -0.90
N ALA A 38 7.49 -4.71 0.20
CA ALA A 38 8.53 -4.08 1.01
C ALA A 38 9.56 -5.09 1.51
N GLN A 39 9.12 -6.27 1.93
CA GLN A 39 10.00 -7.36 2.34
C GLN A 39 10.83 -7.91 1.18
N GLU A 40 10.20 -8.13 0.02
CA GLU A 40 10.86 -8.66 -1.18
C GLU A 40 12.03 -7.77 -1.63
N ILE A 41 11.88 -6.45 -1.57
CA ILE A 41 12.91 -5.50 -1.96
C ILE A 41 13.80 -5.03 -0.81
N GLY A 42 13.59 -5.56 0.39
CA GLY A 42 14.43 -5.28 1.55
C GLY A 42 14.27 -3.90 2.15
N ILE A 43 13.13 -3.25 1.95
CA ILE A 43 12.82 -1.95 2.55
C ILE A 43 12.39 -2.16 4.00
N ARG A 44 13.09 -1.54 4.92
CA ARG A 44 12.76 -1.51 6.35
C ARG A 44 13.62 -0.46 7.07
N PRO A 45 13.12 0.23 8.11
CA PRO A 45 11.71 0.24 8.55
C PRO A 45 10.84 1.09 7.61
N TYR A 46 9.54 0.92 7.67
CA TYR A 46 8.59 1.67 6.84
C TYR A 46 7.29 1.98 7.59
N ILE A 47 6.55 2.96 7.08
CA ILE A 47 5.18 3.26 7.50
C ILE A 47 4.26 2.85 6.35
N LEU A 48 3.24 2.05 6.65
CA LEU A 48 2.20 1.70 5.69
C LEU A 48 1.08 2.73 5.75
N GLU A 49 0.85 3.42 4.65
CA GLU A 49 -0.25 4.39 4.51
C GLU A 49 -1.34 3.84 3.60
N GLY A 50 -2.58 4.12 3.93
CA GLY A 50 -3.73 3.74 3.12
C GLY A 50 -4.94 4.62 3.39
N ASP A 51 -5.86 4.68 2.44
CA ASP A 51 -7.08 5.49 2.51
C ASP A 51 -8.34 4.68 2.87
N ALA A 52 -8.18 3.40 3.19
CA ALA A 52 -9.24 2.56 3.73
C ALA A 52 -9.14 2.52 5.26
N GLU A 53 -9.87 3.40 5.93
CA GLU A 53 -9.80 3.57 7.39
C GLU A 53 -10.04 2.26 8.14
N VAL A 54 -11.04 1.48 7.72
CA VAL A 54 -11.40 0.20 8.35
C VAL A 54 -10.23 -0.80 8.27
N VAL A 55 -9.56 -0.86 7.12
CA VAL A 55 -8.41 -1.74 6.92
C VAL A 55 -7.22 -1.30 7.79
N ILE A 56 -6.93 0.00 7.82
CA ILE A 56 -5.83 0.53 8.65
C ILE A 56 -6.11 0.30 10.14
N ASN A 57 -7.32 0.51 10.60
CA ASN A 57 -7.70 0.25 11.98
C ASN A 57 -7.58 -1.24 12.35
N THR A 58 -7.94 -2.12 11.42
CA THR A 58 -7.78 -3.57 11.61
C THR A 58 -6.29 -3.96 11.69
N LEU A 59 -5.44 -3.34 10.89
CA LEU A 59 -3.98 -3.55 10.95
C LEU A 59 -3.39 -3.07 12.29
N ARG A 60 -3.92 -1.99 12.85
CA ARG A 60 -3.48 -1.44 14.14
C ARG A 60 -3.97 -2.26 15.34
N SER A 61 -5.09 -2.97 15.17
CA SER A 61 -5.73 -3.73 16.27
C SER A 61 -4.96 -5.00 16.59
N ASP A 62 -4.85 -5.31 17.87
CA ASP A 62 -4.30 -6.58 18.35
C ASP A 62 -5.37 -7.69 18.37
N GLU A 63 -6.64 -7.34 18.18
CA GLU A 63 -7.75 -8.27 18.17
C GLU A 63 -7.96 -8.87 16.77
N GLU A 64 -8.41 -10.12 16.71
CA GLU A 64 -8.82 -10.74 15.47
C GLU A 64 -10.11 -10.11 14.95
N SER A 65 -10.10 -9.75 13.67
CA SER A 65 -11.29 -9.23 13.01
C SER A 65 -12.15 -10.37 12.47
N LEU A 66 -13.45 -10.33 12.76
CA LEU A 66 -14.43 -11.25 12.19
C LEU A 66 -14.99 -10.74 10.84
N SER A 67 -14.47 -9.65 10.31
CA SER A 67 -14.86 -9.12 9.01
C SER A 67 -14.42 -10.04 7.87
N SER A 68 -15.01 -9.86 6.68
CA SER A 68 -14.70 -10.63 5.47
C SER A 68 -13.23 -10.53 5.06
N PHE A 69 -12.55 -9.42 5.38
CA PHE A 69 -11.14 -9.19 5.07
C PHE A 69 -10.20 -9.48 6.28
N GLY A 70 -10.75 -9.81 7.44
CA GLY A 70 -9.96 -10.02 8.67
C GLY A 70 -8.93 -11.13 8.54
N HIS A 71 -9.25 -12.19 7.83
CA HIS A 71 -8.32 -13.29 7.56
C HIS A 71 -7.12 -12.84 6.71
N ILE A 72 -7.34 -12.00 5.71
CA ILE A 72 -6.28 -11.43 4.86
C ILE A 72 -5.34 -10.58 5.72
N ILE A 73 -5.89 -9.74 6.59
CA ILE A 73 -5.11 -8.89 7.49
C ILE A 73 -4.34 -9.73 8.52
N SER A 74 -4.94 -10.76 9.08
CA SER A 74 -4.25 -11.67 10.01
C SER A 74 -3.05 -12.35 9.38
N LEU A 75 -3.19 -12.82 8.14
CA LEU A 75 -2.07 -13.41 7.40
C LEU A 75 -0.97 -12.37 7.11
N ALA A 76 -1.35 -11.17 6.70
CA ALA A 76 -0.39 -10.09 6.46
C ALA A 76 0.38 -9.72 7.73
N LYS A 77 -0.29 -9.61 8.87
CA LYS A 77 0.34 -9.32 10.17
C LYS A 77 1.28 -10.43 10.61
N SER A 78 0.95 -11.68 10.32
CA SER A 78 1.83 -12.81 10.67
C SER A 78 3.16 -12.81 9.92
N THR A 79 3.23 -12.16 8.76
CA THR A 79 4.45 -12.01 7.97
C THR A 79 5.30 -10.82 8.39
N LEU A 80 4.76 -9.92 9.22
CA LEU A 80 5.50 -8.76 9.70
C LEU A 80 6.59 -9.18 10.66
N ASN A 81 7.81 -8.79 10.34
CA ASN A 81 8.91 -8.87 11.26
C ASN A 81 8.87 -7.64 12.19
N THR A 82 9.17 -7.81 13.48
CA THR A 82 9.08 -6.76 14.50
C THR A 82 9.84 -5.47 14.17
N ASN A 83 10.83 -5.54 13.27
CA ASN A 83 11.65 -4.41 12.86
C ASN A 83 11.30 -3.86 11.45
N SER A 84 10.30 -4.42 10.77
CA SER A 84 10.03 -4.08 9.37
C SER A 84 9.05 -2.94 9.23
N CYS A 85 7.96 -2.95 9.99
CA CYS A 85 6.91 -1.92 9.92
C CYS A 85 6.85 -1.16 11.24
N ILE A 86 7.05 0.16 11.17
CA ILE A 86 7.00 1.03 12.35
C ILE A 86 5.54 1.30 12.76
N SER A 87 4.70 1.61 11.77
CA SER A 87 3.31 1.97 12.04
C SER A 87 2.43 1.86 10.79
N PHE A 88 1.12 1.89 11.04
CA PHE A 88 0.10 1.98 10.02
C PHE A 88 -0.55 3.36 10.14
N SER A 89 -0.75 4.04 9.01
CA SER A 89 -1.28 5.40 8.98
C SER A 89 -2.44 5.51 8.01
N TYR A 90 -3.58 6.00 8.50
CA TYR A 90 -4.67 6.38 7.62
C TYR A 90 -4.37 7.75 7.00
N VAL A 91 -4.54 7.84 5.68
CA VAL A 91 -4.46 9.09 4.93
C VAL A 91 -5.74 9.23 4.10
N CYS A 92 -6.25 10.45 3.98
CA CYS A 92 -7.42 10.67 3.12
C CYS A 92 -7.04 10.40 1.65
N ARG A 93 -8.06 10.17 0.79
CA ARG A 93 -7.83 9.86 -0.63
C ARG A 93 -6.99 10.92 -1.35
N VAL A 94 -7.11 12.19 -0.98
CA VAL A 94 -6.30 13.28 -1.53
C VAL A 94 -4.82 13.06 -1.22
N GLY A 95 -4.49 12.65 0.00
CA GLY A 95 -3.11 12.33 0.41
C GLY A 95 -2.58 11.03 -0.19
N ASN A 96 -3.47 10.15 -0.67
CA ASN A 96 -3.11 8.88 -1.32
C ASN A 96 -3.25 8.92 -2.85
N LYS A 97 -3.26 10.10 -3.43
CA LYS A 97 -3.57 10.33 -4.85
C LYS A 97 -2.64 9.60 -5.81
N ALA A 98 -1.35 9.58 -5.53
CA ALA A 98 -0.36 8.90 -6.37
C ALA A 98 -0.61 7.39 -6.42
N ALA A 99 -0.83 6.75 -5.28
CA ALA A 99 -1.13 5.32 -5.20
C ALA A 99 -2.47 4.99 -5.89
N HIS A 100 -3.48 5.82 -5.71
CA HIS A 100 -4.78 5.66 -6.35
C HIS A 100 -4.67 5.76 -7.89
N ASN A 101 -3.90 6.72 -8.41
CA ASN A 101 -3.65 6.83 -9.85
C ASN A 101 -2.90 5.62 -10.40
N LEU A 102 -1.90 5.13 -9.67
CA LEU A 102 -1.18 3.91 -10.04
C LEU A 102 -2.15 2.73 -10.20
N ALA A 103 -3.05 2.53 -9.24
CA ALA A 103 -4.01 1.43 -9.26
C ALA A 103 -4.99 1.53 -10.44
N ARG A 104 -5.37 2.74 -10.85
CA ARG A 104 -6.36 2.94 -11.93
C ARG A 104 -5.81 2.76 -13.33
N HIS A 105 -4.53 3.05 -13.56
CA HIS A 105 -3.97 3.18 -14.91
C HIS A 105 -3.11 1.99 -15.34
N VAL A 106 -2.78 1.10 -14.42
CA VAL A 106 -1.94 -0.07 -14.73
C VAL A 106 -2.82 -1.31 -14.85
N ARG A 107 -2.62 -2.07 -15.91
CA ARG A 107 -3.25 -3.37 -16.14
C ARG A 107 -2.22 -4.48 -15.94
N GLY A 108 -2.63 -5.55 -15.25
CA GLY A 108 -1.74 -6.65 -14.93
C GLY A 108 -0.74 -6.31 -13.83
N LEU A 109 0.36 -7.06 -13.76
CA LEU A 109 1.45 -6.82 -12.82
C LEU A 109 2.45 -5.84 -13.42
N SER A 110 2.77 -4.79 -12.69
CA SER A 110 3.80 -3.81 -13.07
C SER A 110 4.67 -3.47 -11.87
N VAL A 111 5.98 -3.56 -12.03
CA VAL A 111 6.98 -3.23 -11.02
C VAL A 111 7.98 -2.24 -11.59
N TRP A 112 8.19 -1.14 -10.87
CA TRP A 112 9.16 -0.12 -11.22
C TRP A 112 10.07 0.13 -10.02
N LEU A 113 11.37 0.08 -10.23
CA LEU A 113 12.38 0.36 -9.19
C LEU A 113 13.06 1.69 -9.51
N GLU A 114 13.27 2.50 -8.46
CA GLU A 114 13.91 3.81 -8.53
C GLU A 114 13.20 4.82 -9.44
N ASN A 115 12.00 4.49 -9.87
CA ASN A 115 11.23 5.33 -10.80
C ASN A 115 9.73 5.05 -10.66
N ALA A 116 8.94 5.76 -11.43
CA ALA A 116 7.48 5.57 -11.50
C ALA A 116 7.01 5.52 -12.95
N PRO A 117 5.85 4.90 -13.22
CA PRO A 117 5.24 4.99 -14.54
C PRO A 117 5.07 6.45 -14.98
N PRO A 118 5.31 6.79 -16.26
CA PRO A 118 5.30 8.18 -16.73
C PRO A 118 4.00 8.94 -16.45
N HIS A 119 2.86 8.26 -16.47
CA HIS A 119 1.55 8.90 -16.22
C HIS A 119 1.38 9.40 -14.77
N LEU A 120 2.28 9.02 -13.86
CA LEU A 120 2.27 9.48 -12.48
C LEU A 120 3.13 10.72 -12.23
N TYR A 121 3.96 11.14 -13.18
CA TYR A 121 4.92 12.22 -12.94
C TYR A 121 4.26 13.53 -12.50
N SER A 122 3.15 13.90 -13.10
CA SER A 122 2.43 15.11 -12.72
C SER A 122 1.87 15.05 -11.30
N VAL A 123 1.37 13.90 -10.89
CA VAL A 123 0.82 13.68 -9.55
C VAL A 123 1.93 13.66 -8.51
N LEU A 124 3.03 12.97 -8.80
CA LEU A 124 4.19 12.90 -7.91
C LEU A 124 4.87 14.24 -7.75
N PHE A 125 4.95 15.05 -8.81
CA PHE A 125 5.48 16.39 -8.75
C PHE A 125 4.63 17.30 -7.85
N ALA A 126 3.32 17.21 -7.94
CA ALA A 126 2.42 17.94 -7.05
C ALA A 126 2.56 17.50 -5.58
N ASP A 127 2.71 16.19 -5.33
CA ASP A 127 2.91 15.63 -3.99
C ASP A 127 4.23 16.09 -3.36
N SER A 128 5.30 16.20 -4.13
CA SER A 128 6.62 16.60 -3.64
C SER A 128 6.73 18.10 -3.31
N SER A 129 5.72 18.87 -3.69
CA SER A 129 5.67 20.31 -3.42
C SER A 129 5.10 20.68 -2.05
N TYR A 130 4.67 19.69 -1.28
CA TYR A 130 4.10 19.88 0.05
C TYR A 130 5.09 19.60 1.16
#